data_9136e16a26b4e9e96b898c0b51777cf6
#
_entry.id   9136e16a26b4e9e96b898c0b51777cf6
#
_cell.length_a   1.000
_cell.length_b   1.000
_cell.length_c   1.000
_cell.angle_alpha   90.00
_cell.angle_beta   90.00
_cell.angle_gamma   90.00
#
_symmetry.space_group_name_H-M   'P 1'
#
loop_
_entity.id
_entity.type
_entity.pdbx_description
1 polymer ?
#
loop_
_entity_poly.entity_id
_entity_poly.type
_entity_poly.pdbx_seq_one_letter_code
_entity_poly.pdbx_strand_id
1 'polypeptide(L)'
;MMEDTKQHIRQKLSVLPMEPGCYLMKDRQDQVIYVGKAKKLRNRVRSYFTGAHDTKTTRLVREIVDFEYIVTSSETESLLLELNLIKKYQPRYNVLLKDDKSYPFIKITKERHPKLIVTRTVRKGSGKYFGPYPNAYSAHETKKLLDRIYPFRKCDKMPDRLCLYYHIGQCLGPCVYPVDQSEYERMTREITEFLNGEDKTILRNLEEKMQKASENLE
;
A
#
# COMPACT_ATOMS: atom_id res chain seq x y z
N MET A 1 -20.62 25.02 19.61
CA MET A 1 -19.29 24.43 19.19
C MET A 1 -19.29 22.91 19.07
N MET A 2 -19.60 22.12 20.10
CA MET A 2 -19.64 20.63 19.93
C MET A 2 -20.85 20.13 19.11
N GLU A 3 -21.98 20.81 19.18
CA GLU A 3 -23.20 20.48 18.44
C GLU A 3 -23.03 20.79 16.94
N ASP A 4 -22.45 21.94 16.61
CA ASP A 4 -22.17 22.34 15.21
C ASP A 4 -21.22 21.35 14.51
N THR A 5 -20.18 20.89 15.23
CA THR A 5 -19.25 19.87 14.69
C THR A 5 -19.95 18.55 14.40
N LYS A 6 -20.85 18.10 15.29
CA LYS A 6 -21.62 16.87 15.08
C LYS A 6 -22.56 16.99 13.89
N GLN A 7 -23.22 18.14 13.76
CA GLN A 7 -24.13 18.40 12.64
C GLN A 7 -23.37 18.46 11.32
N HIS A 8 -22.23 19.13 11.28
CA HIS A 8 -21.32 19.17 10.12
C HIS A 8 -20.89 17.76 9.68
N ILE A 9 -20.40 16.96 10.62
CA ILE A 9 -19.99 15.56 10.33
C ILE A 9 -21.17 14.75 9.81
N ARG A 10 -22.38 14.86 10.39
CA ARG A 10 -23.58 14.15 9.92
C ARG A 10 -23.95 14.52 8.49
N GLN A 11 -23.88 15.79 8.13
CA GLN A 11 -24.11 16.24 6.76
C GLN A 11 -23.10 15.64 5.79
N LYS A 12 -21.80 15.68 6.11
CA LYS A 12 -20.75 15.06 5.27
C LYS A 12 -20.92 13.55 5.15
N LEU A 13 -21.33 12.86 6.22
CA LEU A 13 -21.61 11.42 6.19
C LEU A 13 -22.78 11.04 5.27
N SER A 14 -23.77 11.93 5.10
CA SER A 14 -24.94 11.64 4.26
C SER A 14 -24.61 11.59 2.77
N VAL A 15 -23.61 12.37 2.34
CA VAL A 15 -23.18 12.48 0.93
C VAL A 15 -21.99 11.56 0.57
N LEU A 16 -21.47 10.81 1.54
CA LEU A 16 -20.37 9.88 1.26
C LEU A 16 -20.77 8.81 0.24
N PRO A 17 -19.92 8.55 -0.76
CA PRO A 17 -20.17 7.52 -1.76
C PRO A 17 -19.95 6.10 -1.21
N MET A 18 -20.41 5.09 -1.96
CA MET A 18 -20.24 3.66 -1.63
C MET A 18 -19.01 3.04 -2.31
N GLU A 19 -18.28 3.83 -3.05
CA GLU A 19 -17.08 3.45 -3.80
C GLU A 19 -15.88 3.25 -2.88
N PRO A 20 -14.82 2.56 -3.37
CA PRO A 20 -13.55 2.47 -2.68
C PRO A 20 -12.83 3.82 -2.62
N GLY A 21 -11.98 4.01 -1.64
CA GLY A 21 -11.23 5.25 -1.50
C GLY A 21 -10.48 5.37 -0.18
N CYS A 22 -9.86 6.53 0.02
CA CYS A 22 -9.18 6.93 1.25
C CYS A 22 -9.94 8.05 1.95
N TYR A 23 -9.79 8.11 3.27
CA TYR A 23 -10.33 9.17 4.11
C TYR A 23 -9.25 9.69 5.06
N LEU A 24 -9.31 11.00 5.31
CA LEU A 24 -8.37 11.75 6.14
C LEU A 24 -9.17 12.39 7.27
N MET A 25 -8.91 12.00 8.51
CA MET A 25 -9.55 12.60 9.68
C MET A 25 -8.72 13.79 10.17
N LYS A 26 -9.39 14.91 10.47
CA LYS A 26 -8.77 16.17 10.85
C LYS A 26 -9.17 16.60 12.25
N ASP A 27 -8.23 17.23 12.95
CA ASP A 27 -8.46 17.84 14.25
C ASP A 27 -8.83 19.34 14.14
N ARG A 28 -8.97 20.01 15.30
CA ARG A 28 -9.36 21.44 15.38
C ARG A 28 -8.35 22.40 14.75
N GLN A 29 -7.11 21.97 14.54
CA GLN A 29 -6.05 22.73 13.88
C GLN A 29 -5.97 22.43 12.38
N ASP A 30 -6.98 21.74 11.81
CA ASP A 30 -7.01 21.26 10.42
C ASP A 30 -5.86 20.28 10.09
N GLN A 31 -5.24 19.70 11.10
CA GLN A 31 -4.18 18.73 10.90
C GLN A 31 -4.76 17.33 10.63
N VAL A 32 -4.19 16.64 9.65
CA VAL A 32 -4.53 15.24 9.36
C VAL A 32 -3.98 14.38 10.48
N ILE A 33 -4.87 13.84 11.32
CA ILE A 33 -4.53 13.01 12.48
C ILE A 33 -4.64 11.51 12.23
N TYR A 34 -5.39 11.12 11.20
CA TYR A 34 -5.53 9.73 10.79
C TYR A 34 -5.86 9.63 9.30
N VAL A 35 -5.29 8.65 8.62
CA VAL A 35 -5.61 8.27 7.24
C VAL A 35 -6.01 6.81 7.22
N GLY A 36 -7.03 6.46 6.43
CA GLY A 36 -7.42 5.08 6.24
C GLY A 36 -8.05 4.85 4.87
N LYS A 37 -8.05 3.59 4.44
CA LYS A 37 -8.72 3.15 3.21
C LYS A 37 -10.04 2.45 3.51
N ALA A 38 -10.92 2.42 2.51
CA ALA A 38 -12.18 1.70 2.57
C ALA A 38 -12.52 1.07 1.23
N LYS A 39 -13.17 -0.11 1.27
CA LYS A 39 -13.87 -0.70 0.12
C LYS A 39 -15.18 0.04 -0.18
N LYS A 40 -15.82 0.55 0.86
CA LYS A 40 -17.04 1.36 0.83
C LYS A 40 -16.86 2.50 1.80
N LEU A 41 -16.54 3.70 1.28
CA LEU A 41 -16.22 4.89 2.08
C LEU A 41 -17.33 5.21 3.10
N ARG A 42 -18.59 5.25 2.66
CA ARG A 42 -19.75 5.54 3.53
C ARG A 42 -19.82 4.64 4.75
N ASN A 43 -19.71 3.33 4.55
CA ASN A 43 -19.82 2.36 5.64
C ASN A 43 -18.67 2.49 6.62
N ARG A 44 -17.45 2.60 6.09
CA ARG A 44 -16.24 2.67 6.90
C ARG A 44 -16.14 3.96 7.71
N VAL A 45 -16.36 5.10 7.09
CA VAL A 45 -16.27 6.38 7.79
C VAL A 45 -17.39 6.52 8.82
N ARG A 46 -18.63 6.10 8.46
CA ARG A 46 -19.75 6.09 9.40
C ARG A 46 -19.47 5.24 10.64
N SER A 47 -18.77 4.10 10.50
CA SER A 47 -18.48 3.22 11.63
C SER A 47 -17.67 3.87 12.75
N TYR A 48 -16.90 4.93 12.48
CA TYR A 48 -16.20 5.69 13.53
C TYR A 48 -17.15 6.50 14.42
N PHE A 49 -18.29 6.89 13.91
CA PHE A 49 -19.26 7.75 14.62
C PHE A 49 -20.49 6.97 15.14
N THR A 50 -20.49 5.64 14.95
CA THR A 50 -21.56 4.76 15.39
C THR A 50 -21.00 3.56 16.14
N GLY A 51 -21.67 3.18 17.27
CA GLY A 51 -21.30 1.99 18.05
C GLY A 51 -20.23 2.22 19.12
N ALA A 52 -19.82 1.13 19.76
CA ALA A 52 -18.76 1.12 20.75
C ALA A 52 -17.40 0.87 20.08
N HIS A 53 -16.36 1.53 20.58
CA HIS A 53 -15.01 1.45 20.05
C HIS A 53 -14.02 1.04 21.14
N ASP A 54 -12.88 0.50 20.72
CA ASP A 54 -11.74 0.31 21.61
C ASP A 54 -11.21 1.66 22.12
N THR A 55 -10.38 1.62 23.13
CA THR A 55 -9.82 2.83 23.80
C THR A 55 -9.07 3.74 22.81
N LYS A 56 -8.37 3.16 21.82
CA LYS A 56 -7.59 3.92 20.84
C LYS A 56 -8.49 4.63 19.84
N THR A 57 -9.45 3.93 19.26
CA THR A 57 -10.44 4.50 18.36
C THR A 57 -11.30 5.55 19.05
N THR A 58 -11.67 5.34 20.32
CA THR A 58 -12.40 6.32 21.12
C THR A 58 -11.61 7.63 21.29
N ARG A 59 -10.29 7.55 21.51
CA ARG A 59 -9.42 8.75 21.59
C ARG A 59 -9.37 9.47 20.25
N LEU A 60 -9.17 8.75 19.14
CA LEU A 60 -9.20 9.31 17.80
C LEU A 60 -10.51 10.05 17.55
N VAL A 61 -11.66 9.39 17.75
CA VAL A 61 -13.00 9.94 17.45
C VAL A 61 -13.28 11.22 18.26
N ARG A 62 -12.77 11.34 19.50
CA ARG A 62 -12.92 12.56 20.32
C ARG A 62 -12.21 13.78 19.72
N GLU A 63 -11.17 13.57 18.95
CA GLU A 63 -10.37 14.65 18.35
C GLU A 63 -10.79 15.00 16.93
N ILE A 64 -11.58 14.15 16.27
CA ILE A 64 -12.07 14.41 14.92
C ILE A 64 -13.10 15.55 14.95
N VAL A 65 -12.83 16.60 14.20
CA VAL A 65 -13.78 17.68 13.96
C VAL A 65 -14.23 17.78 12.50
N ASP A 66 -13.41 17.22 11.59
CA ASP A 66 -13.73 17.14 10.17
C ASP A 66 -13.05 15.91 9.52
N PHE A 67 -13.46 15.59 8.30
CA PHE A 67 -12.80 14.59 7.47
C PHE A 67 -12.90 14.95 6.00
N GLU A 68 -11.91 14.53 5.23
CA GLU A 68 -11.91 14.54 3.78
C GLU A 68 -11.92 13.12 3.24
N TYR A 69 -12.28 12.94 1.97
CA TYR A 69 -12.20 11.66 1.31
C TYR A 69 -11.81 11.81 -0.15
N ILE A 70 -11.18 10.78 -0.69
CA ILE A 70 -10.77 10.68 -2.09
C ILE A 70 -11.30 9.35 -2.60
N VAL A 71 -12.15 9.39 -3.62
CA VAL A 71 -12.67 8.20 -4.30
C VAL A 71 -11.59 7.66 -5.23
N THR A 72 -11.48 6.35 -5.31
CA THR A 72 -10.54 5.66 -6.21
C THR A 72 -11.29 4.68 -7.11
N SER A 73 -10.67 4.31 -8.23
CA SER A 73 -11.26 3.37 -9.20
C SER A 73 -11.25 1.93 -8.71
N SER A 74 -10.35 1.59 -7.75
CA SER A 74 -10.18 0.24 -7.22
C SER A 74 -9.70 0.21 -5.77
N GLU A 75 -9.86 -0.94 -5.11
CA GLU A 75 -9.29 -1.18 -3.78
C GLU A 75 -7.75 -1.15 -3.78
N THR A 76 -7.12 -1.56 -4.87
CA THR A 76 -5.67 -1.52 -5.04
C THR A 76 -5.17 -0.07 -5.08
N GLU A 77 -5.85 0.78 -5.83
CA GLU A 77 -5.55 2.22 -5.86
C GLU A 77 -5.74 2.86 -4.48
N SER A 78 -6.83 2.52 -3.76
CA SER A 78 -7.03 2.98 -2.37
C SER A 78 -5.87 2.59 -1.47
N LEU A 79 -5.32 1.38 -1.63
CA LEU A 79 -4.20 0.90 -0.83
C LEU A 79 -2.93 1.73 -1.08
N LEU A 80 -2.60 1.98 -2.35
CA LEU A 80 -1.43 2.78 -2.72
C LEU A 80 -1.59 4.24 -2.28
N LEU A 81 -2.77 4.80 -2.45
CA LEU A 81 -3.09 6.15 -2.01
C LEU A 81 -2.99 6.29 -0.48
N GLU A 82 -3.52 5.33 0.29
CA GLU A 82 -3.39 5.30 1.77
C GLU A 82 -1.92 5.37 2.19
N LEU A 83 -1.04 4.56 1.57
CA LEU A 83 0.39 4.54 1.87
C LEU A 83 1.05 5.90 1.59
N ASN A 84 0.75 6.50 0.44
CA ASN A 84 1.28 7.80 0.05
C ASN A 84 0.80 8.92 0.99
N LEU A 85 -0.48 8.91 1.36
CA LEU A 85 -1.05 9.89 2.29
C LEU A 85 -0.46 9.75 3.70
N ILE A 86 -0.28 8.51 4.20
CA ILE A 86 0.38 8.28 5.50
C ILE A 86 1.82 8.77 5.46
N LYS A 87 2.55 8.52 4.37
CA LYS A 87 3.92 8.99 4.19
C LYS A 87 4.00 10.52 4.14
N LYS A 88 3.06 11.15 3.43
CA LYS A 88 2.98 12.61 3.27
C LYS A 88 2.65 13.33 4.58
N TYR A 89 1.60 12.89 5.26
CA TYR A 89 1.06 13.60 6.42
C TYR A 89 1.60 13.11 7.76
N GLN A 90 2.24 11.94 7.81
CA GLN A 90 2.75 11.31 9.05
C GLN A 90 1.72 11.37 10.21
N PRO A 91 0.45 10.95 10.01
CA PRO A 91 -0.62 11.24 10.95
C PRO A 91 -0.35 10.54 12.27
N ARG A 92 -0.51 11.26 13.38
CA ARG A 92 -0.15 10.76 14.72
C ARG A 92 -0.89 9.48 15.12
N TYR A 93 -2.15 9.30 14.72
CA TYR A 93 -2.90 8.09 15.02
C TYR A 93 -2.55 6.90 14.12
N ASN A 94 -2.01 7.10 12.93
CA ASN A 94 -1.41 6.02 12.16
C ASN A 94 -0.06 5.59 12.75
N VAL A 95 0.68 6.52 13.37
CA VAL A 95 1.99 6.28 13.99
C VAL A 95 1.85 5.80 15.45
N LEU A 96 0.90 6.35 16.23
CA LEU A 96 0.63 5.99 17.63
C LEU A 96 -0.11 4.66 17.82
N LEU A 97 -0.57 4.03 16.74
CA LEU A 97 -0.95 2.62 16.77
C LEU A 97 0.28 1.70 16.98
N LYS A 98 1.40 2.29 17.39
CA LYS A 98 2.61 1.63 17.89
C LYS A 98 2.35 0.98 19.24
N ASP A 99 1.71 -0.18 19.21
CA ASP A 99 2.01 -1.21 20.20
C ASP A 99 3.34 -1.84 19.83
N ASP A 100 4.07 -2.44 20.79
CA ASP A 100 5.39 -3.08 20.68
C ASP A 100 5.64 -4.05 19.49
N LYS A 101 4.70 -4.17 18.57
CA LYS A 101 4.81 -4.97 17.36
C LYS A 101 5.37 -4.10 16.24
N SER A 102 6.62 -4.34 15.90
CA SER A 102 7.28 -3.71 14.75
C SER A 102 6.40 -3.79 13.49
N TYR A 103 6.24 -2.64 12.80
CA TYR A 103 5.47 -2.58 11.55
C TYR A 103 6.06 -3.50 10.48
N PRO A 104 5.22 -4.04 9.59
CA PRO A 104 5.72 -4.78 8.44
C PRO A 104 6.32 -3.83 7.40
N PHE A 105 7.37 -4.31 6.78
CA PHE A 105 8.06 -3.72 5.63
C PHE A 105 8.05 -4.70 4.47
N ILE A 106 8.02 -4.19 3.25
CA ILE A 106 8.42 -4.98 2.08
C ILE A 106 9.92 -4.81 1.94
N LYS A 107 10.63 -5.90 1.73
CA LYS A 107 12.08 -5.91 1.54
C LYS A 107 12.44 -6.56 0.22
N ILE A 108 13.29 -5.90 -0.56
CA ILE A 108 14.06 -6.52 -1.65
C ILE A 108 15.36 -7.03 -1.05
N THR A 109 15.61 -8.33 -1.09
CA THR A 109 16.80 -8.94 -0.50
C THR A 109 18.06 -8.58 -1.29
N LYS A 110 19.21 -8.42 -0.59
CA LYS A 110 20.51 -8.18 -1.19
C LYS A 110 21.19 -9.50 -1.52
N GLU A 111 20.71 -10.17 -2.53
CA GLU A 111 21.24 -11.44 -3.04
C GLU A 111 21.50 -11.30 -4.54
N ARG A 112 22.33 -12.18 -5.12
CA ARG A 112 22.55 -12.22 -6.59
C ARG A 112 21.21 -12.31 -7.35
N HIS A 113 20.29 -13.12 -6.87
CA HIS A 113 18.93 -13.24 -7.37
C HIS A 113 17.96 -12.81 -6.27
N PRO A 114 17.62 -11.49 -6.20
CA PRO A 114 16.81 -10.96 -5.10
C PRO A 114 15.38 -11.50 -5.12
N LYS A 115 14.71 -11.39 -3.99
CA LYS A 115 13.29 -11.70 -3.82
C LYS A 115 12.59 -10.63 -3.00
N LEU A 116 11.28 -10.53 -3.17
CA LEU A 116 10.41 -9.69 -2.36
C LEU A 116 9.90 -10.48 -1.16
N ILE A 117 10.10 -9.96 0.04
CA ILE A 117 9.57 -10.55 1.28
C ILE A 117 8.90 -9.49 2.13
N VAL A 118 7.88 -9.89 2.90
CA VAL A 118 7.33 -9.08 3.98
C VAL A 118 8.06 -9.45 5.27
N THR A 119 8.56 -8.44 5.98
CA THR A 119 9.29 -8.64 7.24
C THR A 119 8.98 -7.54 8.23
N ARG A 120 9.08 -7.84 9.51
CA ARG A 120 9.01 -6.84 10.59
C ARG A 120 10.38 -6.46 11.13
N THR A 121 11.41 -7.18 10.72
CA THR A 121 12.79 -6.97 11.20
C THR A 121 13.59 -6.22 10.14
N VAL A 122 14.05 -5.02 10.48
CA VAL A 122 14.96 -4.22 9.65
C VAL A 122 16.39 -4.48 10.08
N ARG A 123 17.22 -4.96 9.14
CA ARG A 123 18.66 -5.21 9.35
C ARG A 123 19.44 -4.38 8.31
N LYS A 124 20.35 -3.50 8.78
CA LYS A 124 21.21 -2.71 7.88
C LYS A 124 21.99 -3.63 6.93
N GLY A 125 22.06 -3.22 5.67
CA GLY A 125 22.88 -3.92 4.66
C GLY A 125 22.28 -5.21 4.08
N SER A 126 21.12 -5.69 4.57
CA SER A 126 20.54 -6.95 4.11
C SER A 126 19.54 -6.81 2.95
N GLY A 127 19.31 -5.59 2.46
CA GLY A 127 18.42 -5.28 1.33
C GLY A 127 17.84 -3.88 1.42
N LYS A 128 16.95 -3.55 0.47
CA LYS A 128 16.16 -2.31 0.48
C LYS A 128 14.83 -2.56 1.17
N TYR A 129 14.41 -1.64 2.03
CA TYR A 129 13.18 -1.73 2.81
C TYR A 129 12.23 -0.61 2.43
N PHE A 130 10.96 -0.94 2.27
CA PHE A 130 9.86 -0.03 1.93
C PHE A 130 8.76 -0.14 2.97
N GLY A 131 8.27 0.98 3.44
CA GLY A 131 7.30 1.08 4.53
C GLY A 131 7.75 2.11 5.57
N PRO A 132 7.22 2.09 6.80
CA PRO A 132 6.38 1.04 7.38
C PRO A 132 4.96 0.99 6.81
N TYR A 133 4.41 -0.22 6.70
CA TYR A 133 3.02 -0.43 6.31
C TYR A 133 2.10 -0.41 7.54
N PRO A 134 0.87 0.12 7.43
CA PRO A 134 -0.03 0.25 8.57
C PRO A 134 -0.44 -1.10 9.19
N ASN A 135 -0.44 -2.17 8.41
CA ASN A 135 -0.73 -3.52 8.87
C ASN A 135 -0.14 -4.58 7.92
N ALA A 136 -0.11 -5.83 8.38
CA ALA A 136 0.44 -6.94 7.60
C ALA A 136 -0.35 -7.21 6.31
N TYR A 137 -1.67 -7.03 6.33
CA TYR A 137 -2.51 -7.22 5.15
C TYR A 137 -2.11 -6.26 4.02
N SER A 138 -1.96 -4.96 4.33
CA SER A 138 -1.51 -3.96 3.35
C SER A 138 -0.13 -4.30 2.75
N ALA A 139 0.82 -4.75 3.58
CA ALA A 139 2.14 -5.15 3.09
C ALA A 139 2.07 -6.39 2.17
N HIS A 140 1.23 -7.39 2.53
CA HIS A 140 1.07 -8.58 1.71
C HIS A 140 0.35 -8.32 0.39
N GLU A 141 -0.70 -7.50 0.37
CA GLU A 141 -1.41 -7.13 -0.86
C GLU A 141 -0.51 -6.31 -1.80
N THR A 142 0.25 -5.35 -1.27
CA THR A 142 1.23 -4.61 -2.07
C THR A 142 2.31 -5.54 -2.63
N LYS A 143 2.86 -6.45 -1.80
CA LYS A 143 3.83 -7.45 -2.27
C LYS A 143 3.23 -8.32 -3.39
N LYS A 144 2.00 -8.79 -3.23
CA LYS A 144 1.29 -9.62 -4.23
C LYS A 144 1.12 -8.89 -5.56
N LEU A 145 0.83 -7.57 -5.52
CA LEU A 145 0.79 -6.73 -6.71
C LEU A 145 2.17 -6.67 -7.38
N LEU A 146 3.22 -6.36 -6.62
CA LEU A 146 4.59 -6.29 -7.13
C LEU A 146 5.07 -7.65 -7.68
N ASP A 147 4.69 -8.75 -7.05
CA ASP A 147 5.01 -10.11 -7.51
C ASP A 147 4.38 -10.47 -8.88
N ARG A 148 3.27 -9.84 -9.24
CA ARG A 148 2.63 -10.02 -10.56
C ARG A 148 3.31 -9.19 -11.64
N ILE A 149 3.78 -7.99 -11.28
CA ILE A 149 4.37 -7.04 -12.23
C ILE A 149 5.85 -7.35 -12.45
N TYR A 150 6.57 -7.73 -11.38
CA TYR A 150 8.03 -7.93 -11.40
C TYR A 150 8.39 -9.39 -11.15
N PRO A 151 9.01 -10.07 -12.13
CA PRO A 151 9.29 -11.50 -12.08
C PRO A 151 10.52 -11.84 -11.22
N PHE A 152 10.56 -11.36 -9.97
CA PHE A 152 11.55 -11.81 -8.99
C PHE A 152 11.34 -13.29 -8.62
N ARG A 153 12.41 -13.96 -8.18
CA ARG A 153 12.25 -15.33 -7.67
C ARG A 153 11.35 -15.36 -6.42
N LYS A 154 10.58 -16.45 -6.28
CA LYS A 154 9.68 -16.67 -5.14
C LYS A 154 10.22 -17.72 -4.16
N CYS A 155 11.12 -18.62 -4.62
CA CYS A 155 11.67 -19.72 -3.86
C CYS A 155 12.73 -19.23 -2.85
N ASP A 156 12.83 -19.90 -1.71
CA ASP A 156 13.89 -19.68 -0.72
C ASP A 156 15.18 -20.40 -1.13
N LYS A 157 15.06 -21.67 -1.50
CA LYS A 157 16.16 -22.47 -2.08
C LYS A 157 15.96 -22.57 -3.58
N MET A 158 17.05 -22.45 -4.34
CA MET A 158 17.02 -22.64 -5.79
C MET A 158 16.78 -24.10 -6.11
N PRO A 159 15.70 -24.46 -6.82
CA PRO A 159 15.50 -25.82 -7.32
C PRO A 159 16.32 -26.04 -8.59
N ASP A 160 16.51 -27.32 -8.96
CA ASP A 160 17.21 -27.72 -10.17
C ASP A 160 16.31 -27.73 -11.42
N ARG A 161 15.03 -27.30 -11.28
CA ARG A 161 14.02 -27.27 -12.34
C ARG A 161 13.17 -26.03 -12.27
N LEU A 162 12.60 -25.66 -13.42
CA LEU A 162 11.65 -24.56 -13.50
C LEU A 162 10.36 -24.86 -12.74
N CYS A 163 9.83 -23.86 -12.06
CA CYS A 163 8.59 -23.98 -11.30
C CYS A 163 7.45 -23.24 -12.01
N LEU A 164 6.22 -23.41 -11.50
CA LEU A 164 5.02 -22.76 -12.03
C LEU A 164 5.20 -21.26 -12.23
N TYR A 165 5.85 -20.54 -11.32
CA TYR A 165 6.04 -19.09 -11.43
C TYR A 165 6.83 -18.66 -12.66
N TYR A 166 7.76 -19.48 -13.15
CA TYR A 166 8.43 -19.23 -14.43
C TYR A 166 7.45 -19.36 -15.58
N HIS A 167 6.67 -20.43 -15.64
CA HIS A 167 5.74 -20.69 -16.74
C HIS A 167 4.62 -19.67 -16.85
N ILE A 168 4.23 -19.02 -15.73
CA ILE A 168 3.24 -17.93 -15.73
C ILE A 168 3.87 -16.52 -15.78
N GLY A 169 5.16 -16.41 -16.13
CA GLY A 169 5.86 -15.14 -16.32
C GLY A 169 6.15 -14.35 -15.02
N GLN A 170 5.99 -14.97 -13.84
CA GLN A 170 6.21 -14.31 -12.55
C GLN A 170 7.59 -14.61 -11.92
N CYS A 171 8.49 -15.23 -12.64
CA CYS A 171 9.87 -15.49 -12.24
C CYS A 171 10.76 -15.60 -13.47
N LEU A 172 11.96 -15.02 -13.42
CA LEU A 172 12.94 -15.11 -14.53
C LEU A 172 13.64 -16.48 -14.62
N GLY A 173 13.37 -17.43 -13.72
CA GLY A 173 13.94 -18.79 -13.73
C GLY A 173 15.43 -18.85 -13.47
N PRO A 174 16.00 -18.06 -12.51
CA PRO A 174 17.45 -18.05 -12.26
C PRO A 174 18.02 -19.37 -11.74
N CYS A 175 17.14 -20.33 -11.42
CA CYS A 175 17.53 -21.68 -11.04
C CYS A 175 18.04 -22.52 -12.20
N VAL A 176 17.65 -22.19 -13.45
CA VAL A 176 18.01 -22.93 -14.66
C VAL A 176 18.70 -22.04 -15.69
N TYR A 177 18.27 -20.77 -15.80
CA TYR A 177 18.79 -19.84 -16.78
C TYR A 177 19.69 -18.77 -16.18
N PRO A 178 20.73 -18.33 -16.87
CA PRO A 178 21.49 -17.15 -16.48
C PRO A 178 20.58 -15.91 -16.65
N VAL A 179 20.47 -15.14 -15.60
CA VAL A 179 19.73 -13.87 -15.59
C VAL A 179 20.72 -12.73 -15.42
N ASP A 180 20.64 -11.73 -16.29
CA ASP A 180 21.48 -10.54 -16.22
C ASP A 180 21.16 -9.75 -14.95
N GLN A 181 22.19 -9.31 -14.27
CA GLN A 181 22.06 -8.50 -13.05
C GLN A 181 21.37 -7.15 -13.31
N SER A 182 21.56 -6.61 -14.51
CA SER A 182 20.92 -5.36 -14.96
C SER A 182 19.39 -5.42 -14.91
N GLU A 183 18.80 -6.60 -15.20
CA GLU A 183 17.34 -6.79 -15.10
C GLU A 183 16.85 -6.64 -13.65
N TYR A 184 17.56 -7.21 -12.68
CA TYR A 184 17.22 -7.05 -11.28
C TYR A 184 17.43 -5.62 -10.78
N GLU A 185 18.45 -4.94 -11.28
CA GLU A 185 18.72 -3.52 -10.95
C GLU A 185 17.62 -2.62 -11.52
N ARG A 186 17.19 -2.86 -12.75
CA ARG A 186 16.07 -2.16 -13.38
C ARG A 186 14.79 -2.34 -12.57
N MET A 187 14.38 -3.58 -12.30
CA MET A 187 13.19 -3.87 -11.50
C MET A 187 13.25 -3.25 -10.10
N THR A 188 14.42 -3.30 -9.46
CA THR A 188 14.61 -2.73 -8.12
C THR A 188 14.46 -1.21 -8.14
N ARG A 189 14.93 -0.55 -9.19
CA ARG A 189 14.77 0.90 -9.40
C ARG A 189 13.30 1.26 -9.60
N GLU A 190 12.62 0.59 -10.54
CA GLU A 190 11.20 0.81 -10.82
C GLU A 190 10.32 0.62 -9.57
N ILE A 191 10.54 -0.46 -8.79
CA ILE A 191 9.84 -0.69 -7.52
C ILE A 191 10.14 0.44 -6.52
N THR A 192 11.37 0.93 -6.48
CA THR A 192 11.77 2.01 -5.57
C THR A 192 11.02 3.31 -5.93
N GLU A 193 10.96 3.67 -7.20
CA GLU A 193 10.23 4.83 -7.72
C GLU A 193 8.73 4.70 -7.43
N PHE A 194 8.13 3.56 -7.78
CA PHE A 194 6.72 3.26 -7.52
C PHE A 194 6.35 3.40 -6.02
N LEU A 195 7.10 2.75 -5.14
CA LEU A 195 6.83 2.79 -3.70
C LEU A 195 7.20 4.13 -3.04
N ASN A 196 7.93 4.99 -3.74
CA ASN A 196 8.19 6.37 -3.33
C ASN A 196 7.13 7.37 -3.80
N GLY A 197 6.18 6.95 -4.64
CA GLY A 197 5.11 7.79 -5.17
C GLY A 197 5.54 8.64 -6.38
N GLU A 198 6.59 8.22 -7.08
CA GLU A 198 7.05 8.84 -8.33
C GLU A 198 6.35 8.17 -9.53
N ASP A 199 5.00 8.15 -9.49
CA ASP A 199 4.17 7.22 -10.26
C ASP A 199 4.06 7.52 -11.76
N LYS A 200 4.35 8.76 -12.22
CA LYS A 200 4.07 9.19 -13.61
C LYS A 200 4.79 8.35 -14.67
N THR A 201 6.04 7.99 -14.44
CA THR A 201 6.84 7.22 -15.40
C THR A 201 6.39 5.76 -15.46
N ILE A 202 5.98 5.20 -14.33
CA ILE A 202 5.57 3.79 -14.22
C ILE A 202 4.20 3.58 -14.82
N LEU A 203 3.25 4.48 -14.57
CA LEU A 203 1.92 4.44 -15.17
C LEU A 203 2.02 4.47 -16.70
N ARG A 204 2.83 5.38 -17.26
CA ARG A 204 3.06 5.43 -18.71
C ARG A 204 3.67 4.15 -19.26
N ASN A 205 4.69 3.58 -18.59
CA ASN A 205 5.31 2.33 -19.01
C ASN A 205 4.36 1.12 -18.94
N LEU A 206 3.43 1.10 -17.98
CA LEU A 206 2.39 0.07 -17.87
C LEU A 206 1.33 0.24 -18.95
N GLU A 207 0.90 1.47 -19.23
CA GLU A 207 -0.01 1.78 -20.34
C GLU A 207 0.57 1.37 -21.68
N GLU A 208 1.84 1.69 -21.96
CA GLU A 208 2.55 1.26 -23.18
C GLU A 208 2.63 -0.27 -23.30
N LYS A 209 2.89 -0.98 -22.20
CA LYS A 209 2.90 -2.45 -22.19
C LYS A 209 1.51 -3.05 -22.42
N MET A 210 0.48 -2.46 -21.83
CA MET A 210 -0.91 -2.87 -22.04
C MET A 210 -1.32 -2.67 -23.50
N GLN A 211 -0.97 -1.53 -24.10
CA GLN A 211 -1.28 -1.22 -25.49
C GLN A 211 -0.59 -2.18 -26.44
N LYS A 212 0.72 -2.46 -26.25
CA LYS A 212 1.47 -3.45 -27.02
C LYS A 212 0.93 -4.87 -26.86
N ALA A 213 0.45 -5.24 -25.67
CA ALA A 213 -0.15 -6.55 -25.45
C ALA A 213 -1.52 -6.66 -26.13
N SER A 214 -2.29 -5.58 -26.18
CA SER A 214 -3.56 -5.52 -26.92
C SER A 214 -3.35 -5.60 -28.44
N GLU A 215 -2.36 -4.89 -28.97
CA GLU A 215 -2.00 -4.91 -30.40
C GLU A 215 -1.49 -6.28 -30.88
N ASN A 216 -0.92 -7.10 -29.98
CA ASN A 216 -0.46 -8.45 -30.28
C ASN A 216 -1.55 -9.52 -30.17
N LEU A 217 -2.77 -9.16 -29.78
CA LEU A 217 -3.93 -10.06 -29.65
C LEU A 217 -4.93 -9.89 -30.79
N GLU A 218 -4.70 -8.94 -31.72
CA GLU A 218 -5.39 -8.78 -32.99
C GLU A 218 -4.60 -9.51 -34.13
#